data_eb6acd2ae11498a900e56ab91aa8c876
#
_entry.id   eb6acd2ae11498a900e56ab91aa8c876
#
_cell.length_a   1.000
_cell.length_b   1.000
_cell.length_c   1.000
_cell.angle_alpha   90.00
_cell.angle_beta   90.00
_cell.angle_gamma   90.00
#
_symmetry.space_group_name_H-M   'P 1'
#
loop_
_entity.id
_entity.type
_entity.pdbx_description
1 polymer ?
#
loop_
_entity_poly.entity_id
_entity_poly.type
_entity_poly.pdbx_seq_one_letter_code
_entity_poly.pdbx_strand_id
1 'polypeptide(L)'
;MKKIFTFLLIFILQFSFAQDWSHIKYNFIKAVPGENYGDALKEKWSKLHKQRIEDGHIVGWDVWAVVDAPQLPFTHVITTLYNGTIDSMYAGLNFKKVFPDMTDDDLEIFYSNNRKKREIVSSGVVIGLDFAGSPELSDFAVMNFMKVKTGSEKSYEDMEKNVFKKNIARDSRVSWALQRRVDRYGTDLYWNYMTIDWYEKYSDILNGLSGPAQNLSKSYKTMLSLRDLRESVVLWKVLMIR
;
A
#
# COMPACT_ATOMS: atom_id res chain seq x y z
N MET A 1 -18.73 -59.75 7.89
CA MET A 1 -19.14 -58.33 7.95
C MET A 1 -17.88 -57.46 7.82
N LYS A 2 -17.64 -56.93 6.63
CA LYS A 2 -16.47 -56.08 6.36
C LYS A 2 -16.86 -54.63 6.66
N LYS A 3 -16.22 -53.98 7.62
CA LYS A 3 -16.38 -52.54 7.90
C LYS A 3 -15.52 -51.77 6.92
N ILE A 4 -16.19 -51.07 6.01
CA ILE A 4 -15.54 -50.12 5.08
C ILE A 4 -15.32 -48.83 5.88
N PHE A 5 -14.06 -48.49 6.14
CA PHE A 5 -13.65 -47.21 6.69
C PHE A 5 -13.52 -46.22 5.51
N THR A 6 -14.52 -45.37 5.37
CA THR A 6 -14.46 -44.25 4.40
C THR A 6 -13.63 -43.14 5.02
N PHE A 7 -12.39 -42.99 4.54
CA PHE A 7 -11.53 -41.85 4.87
C PHE A 7 -12.04 -40.65 4.07
N LEU A 8 -12.73 -39.72 4.74
CA LEU A 8 -13.12 -38.44 4.19
C LEU A 8 -11.86 -37.55 4.14
N LEU A 9 -11.23 -37.47 2.98
CA LEU A 9 -10.11 -36.56 2.73
C LEU A 9 -10.70 -35.15 2.62
N ILE A 10 -10.66 -34.37 3.72
CA ILE A 10 -10.97 -32.94 3.68
C ILE A 10 -9.78 -32.27 3.01
N PHE A 11 -9.94 -32.00 1.71
CA PHE A 11 -9.06 -31.09 0.99
C PHE A 11 -9.34 -29.68 1.53
N ILE A 12 -8.53 -29.25 2.49
CA ILE A 12 -8.44 -27.83 2.85
C ILE A 12 -7.78 -27.17 1.64
N LEU A 13 -8.59 -26.61 0.76
CA LEU A 13 -8.14 -25.65 -0.23
C LEU A 13 -7.57 -24.45 0.55
N GLN A 14 -6.27 -24.48 0.79
CA GLN A 14 -5.56 -23.28 1.13
C GLN A 14 -5.64 -22.39 -0.12
N PHE A 15 -6.59 -21.46 -0.13
CA PHE A 15 -6.50 -20.28 -0.99
C PHE A 15 -5.25 -19.53 -0.54
N SER A 16 -4.10 -19.88 -1.11
CA SER A 16 -2.99 -18.94 -1.12
C SER A 16 -3.52 -17.77 -1.96
N PHE A 17 -3.85 -16.68 -1.31
CA PHE A 17 -4.00 -15.39 -1.97
C PHE A 17 -2.65 -15.09 -2.60
N ALA A 18 -2.46 -15.55 -3.82
CA ALA A 18 -1.34 -15.13 -4.63
C ALA A 18 -1.48 -13.62 -4.77
N GLN A 19 -0.40 -12.90 -4.51
CA GLN A 19 -0.36 -11.47 -4.74
C GLN A 19 -0.70 -11.21 -6.22
N ASP A 20 -1.93 -10.73 -6.49
CA ASP A 20 -2.43 -10.54 -7.87
C ASP A 20 -1.87 -9.28 -8.54
N TRP A 21 -1.04 -8.50 -7.82
CA TRP A 21 -0.45 -7.27 -8.34
C TRP A 21 1.08 -7.37 -8.45
N SER A 22 1.62 -6.84 -9.55
CA SER A 22 3.06 -6.77 -9.81
C SER A 22 3.63 -5.38 -9.54
N HIS A 23 2.88 -4.34 -9.85
CA HIS A 23 3.27 -2.94 -9.71
C HIS A 23 2.22 -2.16 -8.92
N ILE A 24 2.70 -1.19 -8.13
CA ILE A 24 1.84 -0.25 -7.42
C ILE A 24 2.30 1.16 -7.73
N LYS A 25 1.35 2.01 -8.12
CA LYS A 25 1.56 3.45 -8.19
C LYS A 25 1.05 4.09 -6.90
N TYR A 26 1.92 4.85 -6.27
CA TYR A 26 1.62 5.71 -5.13
C TYR A 26 1.50 7.15 -5.60
N ASN A 27 0.46 7.85 -5.13
CA ASN A 27 0.35 9.30 -5.19
C ASN A 27 0.23 9.83 -3.76
N PHE A 28 1.16 10.68 -3.35
CA PHE A 28 1.15 11.37 -2.08
C PHE A 28 0.46 12.71 -2.28
N ILE A 29 -0.66 12.90 -1.61
CA ILE A 29 -1.60 13.98 -1.86
C ILE A 29 -1.67 14.90 -0.65
N LYS A 30 -1.54 16.20 -0.88
CA LYS A 30 -1.90 17.24 0.08
C LYS A 30 -3.30 17.74 -0.25
N ALA A 31 -4.29 17.41 0.58
CA ALA A 31 -5.61 17.99 0.48
C ALA A 31 -5.59 19.45 0.93
N VAL A 32 -6.34 20.30 0.24
CA VAL A 32 -6.48 21.72 0.62
C VAL A 32 -7.42 21.81 1.82
N PRO A 33 -7.02 22.46 2.92
CA PRO A 33 -7.87 22.63 4.09
C PRO A 33 -9.20 23.33 3.77
N GLY A 34 -10.29 22.82 4.30
CA GLY A 34 -11.63 23.34 4.04
C GLY A 34 -12.29 22.86 2.75
N GLU A 35 -11.53 22.24 1.83
CA GLU A 35 -12.06 21.64 0.62
C GLU A 35 -12.43 20.16 0.86
N ASN A 36 -13.61 19.77 0.42
CA ASN A 36 -14.09 18.40 0.60
C ASN A 36 -13.49 17.44 -0.45
N TYR A 37 -12.18 17.14 -0.31
CA TYR A 37 -11.49 16.22 -1.22
C TYR A 37 -11.99 14.77 -1.05
N GLY A 38 -12.32 14.38 0.18
CA GLY A 38 -12.78 13.02 0.49
C GLY A 38 -14.04 12.60 -0.24
N ASP A 39 -14.99 13.52 -0.46
CA ASP A 39 -16.24 13.21 -1.16
C ASP A 39 -16.00 12.89 -2.64
N ALA A 40 -15.13 13.65 -3.31
CA ALA A 40 -14.75 13.35 -4.69
C ALA A 40 -14.15 11.95 -4.83
N LEU A 41 -13.35 11.54 -3.85
CA LEU A 41 -12.76 10.19 -3.81
C LEU A 41 -13.83 9.11 -3.64
N LYS A 42 -14.76 9.29 -2.70
CA LYS A 42 -15.81 8.32 -2.38
C LYS A 42 -16.90 8.24 -3.45
N GLU A 43 -17.34 9.38 -3.99
CA GLU A 43 -18.50 9.44 -4.86
C GLU A 43 -18.18 9.20 -6.35
N LYS A 44 -17.07 9.72 -6.84
CA LYS A 44 -16.74 9.68 -8.27
C LYS A 44 -15.54 8.80 -8.59
N TRP A 45 -14.41 9.03 -7.94
CA TRP A 45 -13.20 8.26 -8.23
C TRP A 45 -13.35 6.79 -7.86
N SER A 46 -14.03 6.48 -6.76
CA SER A 46 -14.30 5.09 -6.36
C SER A 46 -15.05 4.30 -7.42
N LYS A 47 -16.11 4.91 -7.98
CA LYS A 47 -16.93 4.28 -9.02
C LYS A 47 -16.12 4.05 -10.31
N LEU A 48 -15.30 5.04 -10.69
CA LEU A 48 -14.42 4.92 -11.86
C LEU A 48 -13.40 3.81 -11.67
N HIS A 49 -12.76 3.76 -10.51
CA HIS A 49 -11.76 2.71 -10.25
C HIS A 49 -12.37 1.34 -10.06
N LYS A 50 -13.60 1.24 -9.52
CA LYS A 50 -14.35 -0.01 -9.50
C LYS A 50 -14.59 -0.51 -10.93
N GLN A 51 -15.04 0.36 -11.84
CA GLN A 51 -15.22 0.01 -13.25
C GLN A 51 -13.89 -0.44 -13.90
N ARG A 52 -12.77 0.24 -13.58
CA ARG A 52 -11.45 -0.17 -14.10
C ARG A 52 -11.02 -1.56 -13.61
N ILE A 53 -11.39 -1.94 -12.39
CA ILE A 53 -11.15 -3.30 -11.87
C ILE A 53 -12.01 -4.31 -12.62
N GLU A 54 -13.30 -4.04 -12.80
CA GLU A 54 -14.23 -4.88 -13.55
C GLU A 54 -13.78 -5.06 -15.01
N ASP A 55 -13.19 -4.04 -15.62
CA ASP A 55 -12.64 -4.07 -16.97
C ASP A 55 -11.24 -4.72 -17.05
N GLY A 56 -10.64 -5.12 -15.94
CA GLY A 56 -9.31 -5.74 -15.88
C GLY A 56 -8.13 -4.80 -16.12
N HIS A 57 -8.34 -3.47 -16.03
CA HIS A 57 -7.26 -2.48 -16.22
C HIS A 57 -6.39 -2.30 -14.96
N ILE A 58 -6.95 -2.55 -13.80
CA ILE A 58 -6.26 -2.52 -12.51
C ILE A 58 -6.82 -3.64 -11.62
N VAL A 59 -6.12 -4.01 -10.58
CA VAL A 59 -6.56 -5.06 -9.64
C VAL A 59 -6.92 -4.51 -8.27
N GLY A 60 -6.71 -3.22 -8.03
CA GLY A 60 -7.11 -2.58 -6.79
C GLY A 60 -6.85 -1.08 -6.77
N TRP A 61 -7.58 -0.40 -5.89
CA TRP A 61 -7.42 1.04 -5.65
C TRP A 61 -7.75 1.37 -4.20
N ASP A 62 -6.80 2.00 -3.49
CA ASP A 62 -6.93 2.31 -2.07
C ASP A 62 -6.69 3.79 -1.80
N VAL A 63 -7.38 4.29 -0.80
CA VAL A 63 -7.20 5.63 -0.24
C VAL A 63 -6.94 5.50 1.25
N TRP A 64 -5.83 6.10 1.67
CA TRP A 64 -5.39 6.16 3.06
C TRP A 64 -5.23 7.59 3.50
N ALA A 65 -5.67 7.95 4.70
CA ALA A 65 -5.43 9.25 5.33
C ALA A 65 -4.27 9.15 6.33
N VAL A 66 -3.43 10.18 6.38
CA VAL A 66 -2.35 10.28 7.38
C VAL A 66 -2.96 10.54 8.75
N VAL A 67 -2.47 9.83 9.78
CA VAL A 67 -2.90 9.98 11.17
C VAL A 67 -1.94 10.92 11.90
N ASP A 68 -2.48 11.99 12.49
CA ASP A 68 -1.80 12.87 13.46
C ASP A 68 -0.38 13.35 13.11
N ALA A 69 -0.11 13.60 11.84
CA ALA A 69 1.20 14.06 11.38
C ALA A 69 1.10 15.33 10.51
N PRO A 70 0.71 16.50 11.09
CA PRO A 70 0.50 17.74 10.35
C PRO A 70 1.80 18.30 9.74
N GLN A 71 2.98 17.87 10.20
CA GLN A 71 4.28 18.26 9.65
C GLN A 71 4.60 17.55 8.32
N LEU A 72 3.89 16.49 7.96
CA LEU A 72 4.12 15.81 6.69
C LEU A 72 3.65 16.67 5.51
N PRO A 73 4.35 16.61 4.37
CA PRO A 73 3.97 17.39 3.19
C PRO A 73 2.68 16.86 2.54
N PHE A 74 2.16 15.71 2.92
CA PHE A 74 0.95 15.10 2.38
C PHE A 74 -0.03 14.67 3.49
N THR A 75 -1.30 14.60 3.14
CA THR A 75 -2.40 14.21 4.05
C THR A 75 -3.06 12.88 3.66
N HIS A 76 -2.85 12.44 2.42
CA HIS A 76 -3.41 11.20 1.91
C HIS A 76 -2.39 10.45 1.06
N VAL A 77 -2.53 9.14 1.03
CA VAL A 77 -1.82 8.24 0.10
C VAL A 77 -2.87 7.50 -0.72
N ILE A 78 -2.76 7.63 -2.05
CA ILE A 78 -3.62 6.91 -2.99
C ILE A 78 -2.76 5.87 -3.67
N THR A 79 -3.22 4.61 -3.64
CA THR A 79 -2.54 3.49 -4.30
C THR A 79 -3.38 2.96 -5.45
N THR A 80 -2.73 2.63 -6.56
CA THR A 80 -3.34 1.90 -7.66
C THR A 80 -2.50 0.66 -7.93
N LEU A 81 -3.14 -0.50 -7.88
CA LEU A 81 -2.50 -1.80 -8.03
C LEU A 81 -2.71 -2.32 -9.45
N TYR A 82 -1.63 -2.77 -10.08
CA TYR A 82 -1.62 -3.28 -11.45
C TYR A 82 -1.12 -4.72 -11.46
N ASN A 83 -1.74 -5.53 -12.33
CA ASN A 83 -1.21 -6.82 -12.72
C ASN A 83 -0.76 -6.75 -14.18
N GLY A 84 0.57 -6.91 -14.42
CA GLY A 84 1.15 -6.82 -15.75
C GLY A 84 1.87 -5.50 -16.04
N THR A 85 1.78 -5.00 -17.28
CA THR A 85 2.57 -3.87 -17.75
C THR A 85 2.03 -2.51 -17.26
N ILE A 86 2.94 -1.60 -16.93
CA ILE A 86 2.62 -0.22 -16.54
C ILE A 86 2.04 0.60 -17.71
N ASP A 87 2.14 0.11 -18.94
CA ASP A 87 1.60 0.78 -20.13
C ASP A 87 0.09 1.05 -20.03
N SER A 88 -0.61 0.26 -19.21
CA SER A 88 -2.03 0.43 -18.90
C SER A 88 -2.33 1.38 -17.73
N MET A 89 -1.34 2.11 -17.20
CA MET A 89 -1.51 2.93 -15.99
C MET A 89 -2.70 3.90 -16.05
N TYR A 90 -3.00 4.41 -17.23
CA TYR A 90 -4.13 5.32 -17.49
C TYR A 90 -5.27 4.66 -18.27
N ALA A 91 -5.15 3.39 -18.61
CA ALA A 91 -6.21 2.68 -19.32
C ALA A 91 -7.50 2.62 -18.50
N GLY A 92 -8.63 2.65 -19.18
CA GLY A 92 -9.95 2.55 -18.57
C GLY A 92 -10.41 3.78 -17.79
N LEU A 93 -9.70 4.93 -17.86
CA LEU A 93 -10.18 6.20 -17.32
C LEU A 93 -11.27 6.78 -18.23
N ASN A 94 -12.45 6.16 -18.22
CA ASN A 94 -13.59 6.56 -19.03
C ASN A 94 -14.77 7.00 -18.15
N PHE A 95 -14.82 8.28 -17.82
CA PHE A 95 -15.90 8.84 -16.99
C PHE A 95 -17.27 8.72 -17.66
N LYS A 96 -17.37 8.83 -18.99
CA LYS A 96 -18.64 8.71 -19.71
C LYS A 96 -19.24 7.32 -19.61
N LYS A 97 -18.40 6.27 -19.49
CA LYS A 97 -18.88 4.92 -19.25
C LYS A 97 -19.55 4.79 -17.88
N VAL A 98 -19.00 5.45 -16.87
CA VAL A 98 -19.47 5.38 -15.47
C VAL A 98 -20.59 6.40 -15.19
N PHE A 99 -20.52 7.54 -15.87
CA PHE A 99 -21.46 8.67 -15.73
C PHE A 99 -21.92 9.12 -17.12
N PRO A 100 -22.84 8.38 -17.77
CA PRO A 100 -23.21 8.61 -19.16
C PRO A 100 -23.88 9.99 -19.40
N ASP A 101 -24.52 10.54 -18.37
CA ASP A 101 -25.17 11.86 -18.44
C ASP A 101 -24.18 13.03 -18.28
N MET A 102 -22.90 12.76 -18.00
CA MET A 102 -21.88 13.80 -17.82
C MET A 102 -21.43 14.32 -19.18
N THR A 103 -21.62 15.62 -19.41
CA THR A 103 -21.13 16.29 -20.60
C THR A 103 -19.61 16.49 -20.56
N ASP A 104 -19.00 16.91 -21.70
CA ASP A 104 -17.57 17.25 -21.71
C ASP A 104 -17.26 18.45 -20.81
N ASP A 105 -18.16 19.43 -20.75
CA ASP A 105 -18.05 20.60 -19.88
C ASP A 105 -18.11 20.20 -18.40
N ASP A 106 -19.05 19.29 -18.03
CA ASP A 106 -19.13 18.76 -16.67
C ASP A 106 -17.84 18.02 -16.26
N LEU A 107 -17.25 17.29 -17.20
CA LEU A 107 -16.00 16.58 -16.97
C LEU A 107 -14.82 17.54 -16.77
N GLU A 108 -14.75 18.61 -17.56
CA GLU A 108 -13.73 19.65 -17.41
C GLU A 108 -13.88 20.38 -16.07
N ILE A 109 -15.10 20.75 -15.71
CA ILE A 109 -15.41 21.34 -14.40
C ILE A 109 -15.04 20.39 -13.27
N PHE A 110 -15.35 19.11 -13.39
CA PHE A 110 -14.97 18.09 -12.39
C PHE A 110 -13.44 18.01 -12.22
N TYR A 111 -12.68 17.91 -13.30
CA TYR A 111 -11.23 17.88 -13.22
C TYR A 111 -10.62 19.17 -12.67
N SER A 112 -11.15 20.32 -13.08
CA SER A 112 -10.72 21.63 -12.57
C SER A 112 -10.94 21.73 -11.07
N ASN A 113 -12.13 21.37 -10.59
CA ASN A 113 -12.48 21.40 -9.16
C ASN A 113 -11.65 20.38 -8.37
N ASN A 114 -11.40 19.19 -8.91
CA ASN A 114 -10.56 18.21 -8.26
C ASN A 114 -9.10 18.70 -8.11
N ARG A 115 -8.56 19.41 -9.12
CA ARG A 115 -7.22 20.02 -9.02
C ARG A 115 -7.15 21.10 -7.94
N LYS A 116 -8.23 21.90 -7.75
CA LYS A 116 -8.29 22.92 -6.70
C LYS A 116 -8.32 22.35 -5.29
N LYS A 117 -8.84 21.14 -5.12
CA LYS A 117 -8.99 20.48 -3.82
C LYS A 117 -7.73 19.79 -3.31
N ARG A 118 -6.71 19.64 -4.15
CA ARG A 118 -5.51 18.86 -3.82
C ARG A 118 -4.28 19.24 -4.61
N GLU A 119 -3.13 18.91 -4.07
CA GLU A 119 -1.84 18.90 -4.72
C GLU A 119 -1.27 17.47 -4.73
N ILE A 120 -0.67 17.03 -5.82
CA ILE A 120 0.15 15.81 -5.85
C ILE A 120 1.57 16.23 -5.46
N VAL A 121 1.93 15.99 -4.21
CA VAL A 121 3.24 16.38 -3.66
C VAL A 121 4.36 15.54 -4.24
N SER A 122 4.12 14.24 -4.36
CA SER A 122 5.05 13.31 -5.01
C SER A 122 4.32 12.07 -5.49
N SER A 123 5.00 11.27 -6.29
CA SER A 123 4.53 9.96 -6.72
C SER A 123 5.69 8.98 -6.82
N GLY A 124 5.36 7.69 -6.88
CA GLY A 124 6.33 6.64 -7.09
C GLY A 124 5.68 5.38 -7.63
N VAL A 125 6.44 4.59 -8.38
CA VAL A 125 6.05 3.25 -8.80
C VAL A 125 6.98 2.25 -8.16
N VAL A 126 6.40 1.22 -7.57
CA VAL A 126 7.12 0.13 -6.93
C VAL A 126 6.71 -1.22 -7.51
N ILE A 127 7.59 -2.20 -7.38
CA ILE A 127 7.25 -3.62 -7.53
C ILE A 127 7.11 -4.27 -6.16
N GLY A 128 6.18 -5.22 -6.04
CA GLY A 128 6.08 -6.09 -4.89
C GLY A 128 7.17 -7.15 -4.93
N LEU A 129 7.95 -7.27 -3.85
CA LEU A 129 9.03 -8.26 -3.72
C LEU A 129 8.62 -9.45 -2.86
N ASP A 130 7.76 -9.20 -1.88
CA ASP A 130 7.22 -10.22 -0.99
C ASP A 130 6.01 -9.68 -0.21
N PHE A 131 5.15 -10.59 0.22
CA PHE A 131 3.91 -10.27 0.89
C PHE A 131 3.52 -11.37 1.87
N ALA A 132 2.79 -11.02 2.95
CA ALA A 132 2.18 -11.97 3.86
C ALA A 132 0.93 -11.38 4.53
N GLY A 133 -0.06 -12.23 4.78
CA GLY A 133 -1.30 -11.86 5.48
C GLY A 133 -2.41 -11.33 4.55
N SER A 134 -3.37 -10.61 5.13
CA SER A 134 -4.58 -10.11 4.46
C SER A 134 -4.81 -8.64 4.82
N PRO A 135 -4.40 -7.69 3.96
CA PRO A 135 -4.50 -6.25 4.25
C PRO A 135 -5.96 -5.77 4.33
N GLU A 136 -6.91 -6.51 3.76
CA GLU A 136 -8.34 -6.22 3.82
C GLU A 136 -8.87 -6.17 5.25
N LEU A 137 -8.28 -6.97 6.16
CA LEU A 137 -8.64 -7.03 7.58
C LEU A 137 -8.14 -5.83 8.39
N SER A 138 -7.32 -4.96 7.80
CA SER A 138 -6.72 -3.82 8.49
C SER A 138 -7.59 -2.58 8.40
N ASP A 139 -7.54 -1.74 9.45
CA ASP A 139 -8.01 -0.35 9.42
C ASP A 139 -6.86 0.64 9.40
N PHE A 140 -5.67 0.19 9.77
CA PHE A 140 -4.46 1.02 9.84
C PHE A 140 -3.30 0.37 9.10
N ALA A 141 -2.39 1.21 8.62
CA ALA A 141 -1.11 0.78 8.05
C ALA A 141 0.02 1.67 8.54
N VAL A 142 1.21 1.10 8.67
CA VAL A 142 2.46 1.85 8.87
C VAL A 142 3.28 1.69 7.60
N MET A 143 3.49 2.81 6.92
CA MET A 143 4.32 2.88 5.72
C MET A 143 5.71 3.34 6.10
N ASN A 144 6.71 2.47 5.90
CA ASN A 144 8.09 2.71 6.27
C ASN A 144 8.93 2.99 5.02
N PHE A 145 9.47 4.18 4.91
CA PHE A 145 10.34 4.59 3.82
C PHE A 145 11.79 4.25 4.15
N MET A 146 12.40 3.39 3.33
CA MET A 146 13.76 2.90 3.52
C MET A 146 14.69 3.42 2.45
N LYS A 147 15.88 3.88 2.85
CA LYS A 147 17.01 4.11 1.96
C LYS A 147 18.00 2.97 2.14
N VAL A 148 17.92 1.98 1.27
CA VAL A 148 18.86 0.87 1.21
C VAL A 148 20.12 1.32 0.51
N LYS A 149 21.29 0.97 1.05
CA LYS A 149 22.60 1.33 0.50
C LYS A 149 22.87 0.54 -0.78
N THR A 150 23.44 1.21 -1.76
CA THR A 150 23.86 0.57 -3.02
C THR A 150 24.78 -0.60 -2.74
N GLY A 151 24.50 -1.75 -3.33
CA GLY A 151 25.21 -3.02 -3.10
C GLY A 151 24.73 -3.82 -1.89
N SER A 152 23.78 -3.29 -1.09
CA SER A 152 23.18 -3.99 0.05
C SER A 152 21.78 -4.52 -0.23
N GLU A 153 21.26 -4.34 -1.44
CA GLU A 153 19.86 -4.61 -1.79
C GLU A 153 19.47 -6.06 -1.49
N LYS A 154 20.27 -7.02 -1.96
CA LYS A 154 20.01 -8.44 -1.72
C LYS A 154 20.04 -8.80 -0.25
N SER A 155 21.01 -8.29 0.50
CA SER A 155 21.13 -8.55 1.94
C SER A 155 19.97 -7.94 2.72
N TYR A 156 19.51 -6.75 2.30
CA TYR A 156 18.32 -6.11 2.87
C TYR A 156 17.04 -6.91 2.59
N GLU A 157 16.81 -7.32 1.34
CA GLU A 157 15.65 -8.13 0.96
C GLU A 157 15.61 -9.46 1.72
N ASP A 158 16.77 -10.13 1.86
CA ASP A 158 16.88 -11.37 2.63
C ASP A 158 16.60 -11.14 4.13
N MET A 159 17.06 -10.04 4.70
CA MET A 159 16.77 -9.65 6.06
C MET A 159 15.26 -9.45 6.27
N GLU A 160 14.61 -8.66 5.42
CA GLU A 160 13.17 -8.41 5.50
C GLU A 160 12.35 -9.71 5.42
N LYS A 161 12.67 -10.58 4.45
CA LYS A 161 11.97 -11.85 4.23
C LYS A 161 12.23 -12.89 5.34
N ASN A 162 13.43 -12.96 5.86
CA ASN A 162 13.83 -14.01 6.79
C ASN A 162 13.70 -13.63 8.27
N VAL A 163 13.69 -12.34 8.59
CA VAL A 163 13.61 -11.84 9.96
C VAL A 163 12.27 -11.13 10.19
N PHE A 164 12.02 -10.01 9.50
CA PHE A 164 10.85 -9.17 9.81
C PHE A 164 9.52 -9.77 9.38
N LYS A 165 9.45 -10.39 8.19
CA LYS A 165 8.24 -11.12 7.75
C LYS A 165 7.82 -12.21 8.74
N LYS A 166 8.78 -12.98 9.27
CA LYS A 166 8.50 -14.08 10.20
C LYS A 166 7.92 -13.62 11.54
N ASN A 167 8.09 -12.35 11.89
CA ASN A 167 7.56 -11.82 13.14
C ASN A 167 6.05 -11.57 13.08
N ILE A 168 5.41 -11.52 11.89
CA ILE A 168 3.96 -11.34 11.76
C ILE A 168 3.17 -12.35 12.62
N ALA A 169 3.63 -13.60 12.67
CA ALA A 169 2.98 -14.63 13.50
C ALA A 169 3.12 -14.40 15.02
N ARG A 170 3.90 -13.41 15.44
CA ARG A 170 4.25 -13.15 16.86
C ARG A 170 3.87 -11.74 17.33
N ASP A 171 3.50 -10.87 16.41
CA ASP A 171 3.08 -9.50 16.69
C ASP A 171 1.65 -9.26 16.20
N SER A 172 1.13 -8.06 16.38
CA SER A 172 -0.26 -7.70 16.08
C SER A 172 -0.51 -7.31 14.61
N ARG A 173 0.49 -7.48 13.73
CA ARG A 173 0.29 -7.20 12.31
C ARG A 173 -0.60 -8.25 11.67
N VAL A 174 -1.57 -7.81 10.88
CA VAL A 174 -2.43 -8.71 10.09
C VAL A 174 -1.86 -8.97 8.70
N SER A 175 -0.94 -8.10 8.26
CA SER A 175 -0.29 -8.22 6.96
C SER A 175 1.02 -7.44 6.91
N TRP A 176 1.87 -7.78 5.93
CA TRP A 176 3.14 -7.12 5.66
C TRP A 176 3.49 -7.21 4.18
N ALA A 177 4.11 -6.18 3.64
CA ALA A 177 4.65 -6.17 2.28
C ALA A 177 6.04 -5.56 2.24
N LEU A 178 6.90 -6.09 1.34
CA LEU A 178 8.17 -5.51 0.94
C LEU A 178 8.07 -5.06 -0.52
N GLN A 179 8.50 -3.84 -0.79
CA GLN A 179 8.40 -3.21 -2.10
C GLN A 179 9.69 -2.49 -2.46
N ARG A 180 10.03 -2.47 -3.75
CA ARG A 180 11.17 -1.74 -4.30
C ARG A 180 10.71 -0.74 -5.35
N ARG A 181 11.24 0.48 -5.24
CA ARG A 181 10.97 1.56 -6.20
C ARG A 181 11.61 1.26 -7.55
N VAL A 182 10.87 1.51 -8.65
CA VAL A 182 11.31 1.21 -10.01
C VAL A 182 11.19 2.38 -11.00
N ASP A 183 10.50 3.46 -10.63
CA ASP A 183 10.34 4.65 -11.47
C ASP A 183 11.55 5.60 -11.41
N ARG A 184 12.38 5.48 -10.39
CA ARG A 184 13.57 6.30 -10.17
C ARG A 184 14.67 5.50 -9.49
N TYR A 185 15.91 5.80 -9.80
CA TYR A 185 17.10 5.24 -9.13
C TYR A 185 18.19 6.32 -9.03
N GLY A 186 19.16 6.08 -8.16
CA GLY A 186 20.27 7.01 -7.87
C GLY A 186 20.51 7.17 -6.36
N THR A 187 21.64 7.78 -6.04
CA THR A 187 22.09 7.95 -4.64
C THR A 187 21.28 8.97 -3.88
N ASP A 188 20.71 9.98 -4.56
CA ASP A 188 20.02 11.12 -3.94
C ASP A 188 18.52 10.88 -3.73
N LEU A 189 18.02 9.65 -3.96
CA LEU A 189 16.65 9.33 -3.64
C LEU A 189 16.43 9.34 -2.13
N TYR A 190 15.35 9.97 -1.68
CA TYR A 190 14.93 9.95 -0.29
C TYR A 190 14.66 8.51 0.18
N TRP A 191 14.00 7.69 -0.65
CA TRP A 191 13.76 6.28 -0.42
C TRP A 191 13.84 5.48 -1.72
N ASN A 192 14.24 4.20 -1.63
CA ASN A 192 14.29 3.26 -2.74
C ASN A 192 13.60 1.92 -2.42
N TYR A 193 13.27 1.68 -1.15
CA TYR A 193 12.46 0.56 -0.68
C TYR A 193 11.38 1.05 0.27
N MET A 194 10.35 0.25 0.41
CA MET A 194 9.25 0.50 1.34
C MET A 194 8.77 -0.82 1.92
N THR A 195 8.50 -0.83 3.23
CA THR A 195 7.68 -1.86 3.85
C THR A 195 6.37 -1.26 4.30
N ILE A 196 5.32 -2.07 4.26
CA ILE A 196 4.04 -1.69 4.82
C ILE A 196 3.64 -2.77 5.81
N ASP A 197 3.31 -2.34 7.01
CA ASP A 197 2.78 -3.16 8.10
C ASP A 197 1.33 -2.80 8.31
N TRP A 198 0.39 -3.76 8.23
CA TRP A 198 -1.04 -3.52 8.43
C TRP A 198 -1.52 -4.02 9.78
N TYR A 199 -2.43 -3.27 10.40
CA TYR A 199 -2.98 -3.51 11.73
C TYR A 199 -4.49 -3.31 11.74
N GLU A 200 -5.21 -4.07 12.57
CA GLU A 200 -6.63 -3.83 12.82
C GLU A 200 -6.85 -2.56 13.66
N LYS A 201 -5.98 -2.31 14.64
CA LYS A 201 -6.17 -1.27 15.66
C LYS A 201 -4.98 -0.33 15.74
N TYR A 202 -5.28 0.95 15.93
CA TYR A 202 -4.25 1.97 16.19
C TYR A 202 -3.45 1.69 17.46
N SER A 203 -4.11 1.17 18.52
CA SER A 203 -3.46 0.78 19.78
C SER A 203 -2.35 -0.25 19.59
N ASP A 204 -2.48 -1.14 18.61
CA ASP A 204 -1.47 -2.17 18.34
C ASP A 204 -0.19 -1.55 17.80
N ILE A 205 -0.31 -0.51 16.96
CA ILE A 205 0.82 0.28 16.48
C ILE A 205 1.51 0.97 17.65
N LEU A 206 0.75 1.67 18.51
CA LEU A 206 1.30 2.40 19.65
C LEU A 206 1.99 1.46 20.64
N ASN A 207 1.40 0.30 20.91
CA ASN A 207 1.99 -0.71 21.79
C ASN A 207 3.31 -1.25 21.23
N GLY A 208 3.39 -1.46 19.91
CA GLY A 208 4.62 -1.88 19.24
C GLY A 208 5.74 -0.85 19.33
N LEU A 209 5.39 0.46 19.30
CA LEU A 209 6.35 1.57 19.37
C LEU A 209 6.73 1.98 20.81
N SER A 210 5.89 1.66 21.80
CA SER A 210 6.08 2.07 23.20
C SER A 210 6.94 1.12 24.04
N GLY A 211 7.50 0.09 23.43
CA GLY A 211 8.38 -0.86 24.12
C GLY A 211 9.62 -0.18 24.71
N PRO A 212 10.20 -0.71 25.81
CA PRO A 212 11.39 -0.14 26.43
C PRO A 212 12.57 -0.16 25.45
N ALA A 213 13.42 0.87 25.55
CA ALA A 213 14.65 0.92 24.77
C ALA A 213 15.50 -0.34 25.04
N GLN A 214 15.87 -1.03 23.97
CA GLN A 214 16.61 -2.29 24.05
C GLN A 214 18.07 -2.12 23.64
N ASN A 215 18.96 -2.80 24.35
CA ASN A 215 20.34 -2.96 23.91
C ASN A 215 20.41 -3.98 22.78
N LEU A 216 20.50 -3.47 21.56
CA LEU A 216 20.55 -4.32 20.36
C LEU A 216 21.88 -5.10 20.31
N SER A 217 21.79 -6.38 19.94
CA SER A 217 22.98 -7.20 19.67
C SER A 217 23.79 -6.62 18.51
N LYS A 218 25.09 -6.94 18.45
CA LYS A 218 25.98 -6.53 17.33
C LYS A 218 25.43 -6.99 15.98
N SER A 219 24.95 -8.22 15.88
CA SER A 219 24.37 -8.76 14.66
C SER A 219 23.13 -7.99 14.22
N TYR A 220 22.24 -7.65 15.18
CA TYR A 220 21.04 -6.87 14.88
C TYR A 220 21.37 -5.45 14.42
N LYS A 221 22.35 -4.80 15.05
CA LYS A 221 22.87 -3.48 14.60
C LYS A 221 23.43 -3.56 13.18
N THR A 222 24.17 -4.63 12.84
CA THR A 222 24.69 -4.85 11.48
C THR A 222 23.55 -5.00 10.47
N MET A 223 22.50 -5.75 10.80
CA MET A 223 21.31 -5.86 9.93
C MET A 223 20.66 -4.50 9.71
N LEU A 224 20.43 -3.73 10.78
CA LEU A 224 19.82 -2.40 10.66
C LEU A 224 20.68 -1.42 9.85
N SER A 225 21.99 -1.60 9.80
CA SER A 225 22.91 -0.74 9.05
C SER A 225 22.86 -0.92 7.52
N LEU A 226 22.11 -1.92 7.02
CA LEU A 226 21.89 -2.13 5.57
C LEU A 226 21.04 -1.02 4.96
N ARG A 227 20.26 -0.34 5.77
CA ARG A 227 19.34 0.72 5.34
C ARG A 227 19.22 1.82 6.37
N ASP A 228 18.79 2.99 5.94
CA ASP A 228 18.29 4.05 6.82
C ASP A 228 16.77 4.03 6.77
N LEU A 229 16.12 3.94 7.92
CA LEU A 229 14.70 4.23 8.04
C LEU A 229 14.54 5.76 7.97
N ARG A 230 14.02 6.26 6.86
CA ARG A 230 13.84 7.69 6.63
C ARG A 230 12.65 8.25 7.36
N GLU A 231 11.56 7.50 7.34
CA GLU A 231 10.30 7.91 7.94
C GLU A 231 9.37 6.71 8.07
N SER A 232 8.53 6.74 9.11
CA SER A 232 7.37 5.84 9.27
C SER A 232 6.13 6.70 9.36
N VAL A 233 5.13 6.40 8.54
CA VAL A 233 3.88 7.15 8.47
C VAL A 233 2.74 6.23 8.82
N VAL A 234 1.95 6.61 9.82
CA VAL A 234 0.72 5.89 10.18
C VAL A 234 -0.41 6.39 9.29
N LEU A 235 -1.11 5.44 8.72
CA LEU A 235 -2.21 5.67 7.78
C LEU A 235 -3.48 5.01 8.32
N TRP A 236 -4.63 5.66 8.12
CA TRP A 236 -5.95 5.12 8.35
C TRP A 236 -6.65 4.85 7.03
N LYS A 237 -7.29 3.68 6.92
CA LYS A 237 -8.02 3.27 5.73
C LYS A 237 -9.28 4.10 5.52
N VAL A 238 -9.32 4.86 4.42
CA VAL A 238 -10.51 5.61 3.99
C VAL A 238 -11.36 4.76 3.06
N LEU A 239 -10.71 4.05 2.14
CA LEU A 239 -11.36 3.23 1.13
C LEU A 239 -10.37 2.18 0.60
N MET A 240 -10.87 0.96 0.36
CA MET A 240 -10.13 -0.10 -0.32
C MET A 240 -11.08 -0.80 -1.28
N ILE A 241 -10.70 -0.89 -2.56
CA ILE A 241 -11.49 -1.51 -3.64
C ILE A 241 -10.65 -2.59 -4.31
N ARG A 242 -11.23 -3.77 -4.40
CA ARG A 242 -10.68 -4.94 -5.08
C ARG A 242 -11.65 -5.44 -6.13
#